data_6682810745743fa7fd3e815efe7536c6
#
_entry.id   6682810745743fa7fd3e815efe7536c6
#
_cell.length_a   1.000
_cell.length_b   1.000
_cell.length_c   1.000
_cell.angle_alpha   90.00
_cell.angle_beta   90.00
_cell.angle_gamma   90.00
#
_symmetry.space_group_name_H-M   'P 1'
#
loop_
_entity.id
_entity.type
_entity.pdbx_description
1 polymer ?
#
loop_
_entity_poly.entity_id
_entity_poly.type
_entity_poly.pdbx_seq_one_letter_code
_entity_poly.pdbx_strand_id
1 'polypeptide(L)'
;MAIEDGDNEQTETKEYKVLVAVDFSPSSARALRMAKSIMGRKPDQIMVMHVIDRNFVEKCTNSQIGTEKNIRETLFFQAKKSLSDFLRSEGMEDESIKKLICEGIPFLEINKKAVEYGVDMVIMGNRGNSGDMQTIFFGSTTERVLRFMSRPVLCVPIEEDRK
;
A
#
# COMPACT_ATOMS: atom_id res chain seq x y z
N MET A 1 28.07 1.77 -50.24
CA MET A 1 28.08 1.80 -48.80
C MET A 1 26.64 1.60 -48.34
N ALA A 2 26.29 0.36 -48.02
CA ALA A 2 24.94 0.00 -47.59
C ALA A 2 24.86 0.24 -46.07
N ILE A 3 23.90 1.03 -45.64
CA ILE A 3 23.50 1.16 -44.25
C ILE A 3 22.43 0.10 -44.04
N GLU A 4 22.77 -0.95 -43.32
CA GLU A 4 21.80 -1.94 -42.88
C GLU A 4 20.96 -1.30 -41.77
N ASP A 5 19.67 -1.20 -42.03
CA ASP A 5 18.68 -0.79 -41.04
C ASP A 5 18.64 -1.83 -39.93
N GLY A 6 19.06 -1.37 -38.79
CA GLY A 6 19.14 -2.16 -37.56
C GLY A 6 17.78 -2.63 -37.08
N ASP A 7 17.82 -3.74 -36.48
CA ASP A 7 16.84 -4.56 -35.83
C ASP A 7 15.72 -3.77 -35.16
N ASN A 8 14.50 -4.10 -35.53
CA ASN A 8 13.29 -3.76 -34.85
C ASN A 8 13.23 -4.64 -33.57
N GLU A 9 14.02 -4.29 -32.55
CA GLU A 9 13.80 -4.78 -31.20
C GLU A 9 12.39 -4.35 -30.78
N GLN A 10 11.47 -5.28 -30.84
CA GLN A 10 10.22 -5.18 -30.11
C GLN A 10 10.61 -5.14 -28.64
N THR A 11 10.84 -3.93 -28.13
CA THR A 11 10.91 -3.68 -26.69
C THR A 11 9.55 -4.05 -26.14
N GLU A 12 9.43 -5.27 -25.60
CA GLU A 12 8.34 -5.62 -24.69
C GLU A 12 8.35 -4.54 -23.60
N THR A 13 7.40 -3.63 -23.68
CA THR A 13 7.25 -2.57 -22.67
C THR A 13 6.86 -3.29 -21.38
N LYS A 14 7.85 -3.53 -20.51
CA LYS A 14 7.63 -4.11 -19.19
C LYS A 14 6.53 -3.30 -18.51
N GLU A 15 5.43 -3.96 -18.17
CA GLU A 15 4.35 -3.34 -17.43
C GLU A 15 4.84 -2.95 -16.03
N TYR A 16 4.82 -1.65 -15.75
CA TYR A 16 5.24 -1.11 -14.47
C TYR A 16 4.13 -1.33 -13.42
N LYS A 17 4.45 -1.95 -12.29
CA LYS A 17 3.48 -2.31 -11.24
C LYS A 17 3.81 -1.61 -9.93
N VAL A 18 2.81 -1.09 -9.26
CA VAL A 18 2.96 -0.41 -7.96
C VAL A 18 2.12 -1.07 -6.87
N LEU A 19 2.67 -1.10 -5.66
CA LEU A 19 1.96 -1.50 -4.45
C LEU A 19 1.72 -0.28 -3.58
N VAL A 20 0.46 0.03 -3.31
CA VAL A 20 0.08 1.12 -2.40
C VAL A 20 -0.28 0.53 -1.05
N ALA A 21 0.52 0.83 -0.03
CA ALA A 21 0.24 0.41 1.35
C ALA A 21 -0.64 1.45 2.05
N VAL A 22 -1.80 1.01 2.54
CA VAL A 22 -2.82 1.89 3.15
C VAL A 22 -3.19 1.46 4.55
N ASP A 23 -3.42 2.44 5.41
CA ASP A 23 -3.95 2.29 6.77
C ASP A 23 -5.22 3.12 6.98
N PHE A 24 -5.84 3.56 5.87
CA PHE A 24 -7.03 4.41 5.83
C PHE A 24 -6.83 5.81 6.41
N SER A 25 -5.62 6.24 6.65
CA SER A 25 -5.29 7.61 7.06
C SER A 25 -5.37 8.59 5.89
N PRO A 26 -5.49 9.91 6.16
CA PRO A 26 -5.39 10.94 5.12
C PRO A 26 -4.07 10.89 4.33
N SER A 27 -2.98 10.47 4.99
CA SER A 27 -1.67 10.28 4.36
C SER A 27 -1.70 9.12 3.35
N SER A 28 -2.32 7.99 3.71
CA SER A 28 -2.47 6.87 2.78
C SER A 28 -3.46 7.16 1.65
N ALA A 29 -4.49 7.98 1.87
CA ALA A 29 -5.38 8.46 0.81
C ALA A 29 -4.61 9.28 -0.22
N ARG A 30 -3.71 10.14 0.23
CA ARG A 30 -2.84 10.91 -0.66
C ARG A 30 -1.87 10.04 -1.44
N ALA A 31 -1.30 9.01 -0.79
CA ALA A 31 -0.46 8.01 -1.47
C ALA A 31 -1.22 7.29 -2.58
N LEU A 32 -2.49 6.95 -2.34
CA LEU A 32 -3.36 6.33 -3.34
C LEU A 32 -3.64 7.26 -4.52
N ARG A 33 -3.95 8.54 -4.26
CA ARG A 33 -4.12 9.56 -5.33
C ARG A 33 -2.85 9.77 -6.13
N MET A 34 -1.68 9.74 -5.49
CA MET A 34 -0.37 9.82 -6.17
C MET A 34 -0.16 8.61 -7.08
N ALA A 35 -0.47 7.39 -6.62
CA ALA A 35 -0.40 6.19 -7.46
C ALA A 35 -1.29 6.32 -8.70
N LYS A 36 -2.54 6.77 -8.52
CA LYS A 36 -3.46 7.03 -9.63
C LYS A 36 -2.91 8.04 -10.64
N SER A 37 -2.28 9.10 -10.15
CA SER A 37 -1.67 10.12 -11.01
C SER A 37 -0.48 9.59 -11.81
N ILE A 38 0.38 8.78 -11.19
CA ILE A 38 1.57 8.19 -11.82
C ILE A 38 1.18 7.13 -12.85
N MET A 39 0.24 6.26 -12.50
CA MET A 39 -0.16 5.12 -13.35
C MET A 39 -1.18 5.51 -14.43
N GLY A 40 -1.79 6.69 -14.31
CA GLY A 40 -2.74 7.20 -15.30
C GLY A 40 -3.96 6.29 -15.44
N ARG A 41 -4.21 5.79 -16.68
CA ARG A 41 -5.36 4.94 -17.00
C ARG A 41 -5.05 3.44 -16.95
N LYS A 42 -4.11 3.02 -16.11
CA LYS A 42 -3.71 1.62 -15.96
C LYS A 42 -3.98 1.12 -14.53
N PRO A 43 -5.26 1.03 -14.11
CA PRO A 43 -5.61 0.63 -12.75
C PRO A 43 -5.23 -0.82 -12.44
N ASP A 44 -5.14 -1.70 -13.43
CA ASP A 44 -4.69 -3.09 -13.34
C ASP A 44 -3.23 -3.24 -12.89
N GLN A 45 -2.45 -2.18 -13.00
CA GLN A 45 -1.06 -2.11 -12.52
C GLN A 45 -0.96 -1.58 -11.08
N ILE A 46 -2.09 -1.24 -10.45
CA ILE A 46 -2.15 -0.79 -9.06
C ILE A 46 -2.63 -1.92 -8.17
N MET A 47 -1.82 -2.25 -7.16
CA MET A 47 -2.24 -3.10 -6.06
C MET A 47 -2.39 -2.25 -4.81
N VAL A 48 -3.50 -2.40 -4.10
CA VAL A 48 -3.74 -1.70 -2.83
C VAL A 48 -3.76 -2.70 -1.70
N MET A 49 -2.92 -2.48 -0.71
CA MET A 49 -2.68 -3.42 0.37
C MET A 49 -2.94 -2.78 1.73
N HIS A 50 -3.72 -3.49 2.56
CA HIS A 50 -3.85 -3.20 3.98
C HIS A 50 -3.34 -4.38 4.81
N VAL A 51 -2.58 -4.11 5.86
CA VAL A 51 -2.08 -5.13 6.79
C VAL A 51 -2.78 -4.95 8.14
N ILE A 52 -3.46 -6.01 8.58
CA ILE A 52 -3.98 -6.11 9.95
C ILE A 52 -2.77 -6.38 10.85
N ASP A 53 -2.43 -5.41 11.71
CA ASP A 53 -1.26 -5.54 12.58
C ASP A 53 -1.46 -6.67 13.60
N ARG A 54 -0.53 -7.64 13.60
CA ARG A 54 -0.55 -8.78 14.54
C ARG A 54 -0.64 -8.34 15.99
N ASN A 55 0.07 -7.28 16.38
CA ASN A 55 0.03 -6.76 17.75
C ASN A 55 -1.37 -6.28 18.12
N PHE A 56 -2.12 -5.73 17.16
CA PHE A 56 -3.51 -5.33 17.35
C PHE A 56 -4.41 -6.55 17.54
N VAL A 57 -4.22 -7.60 16.72
CA VAL A 57 -4.96 -8.87 16.87
C VAL A 57 -4.72 -9.48 18.23
N GLU A 58 -3.46 -9.56 18.68
CA GLU A 58 -3.09 -10.10 20.00
C GLU A 58 -3.74 -9.29 21.14
N LYS A 59 -3.77 -7.97 21.06
CA LYS A 59 -4.46 -7.12 22.04
C LYS A 59 -5.95 -7.41 22.08
N CYS A 60 -6.62 -7.56 20.93
CA CYS A 60 -8.04 -7.89 20.87
C CYS A 60 -8.32 -9.28 21.47
N THR A 61 -7.47 -10.26 21.16
CA THR A 61 -7.59 -11.63 21.68
C THR A 61 -7.41 -11.67 23.20
N ASN A 62 -6.43 -10.96 23.73
CA ASN A 62 -6.17 -10.89 25.17
C ASN A 62 -7.28 -10.17 25.95
N SER A 63 -8.10 -9.36 25.29
CA SER A 63 -9.25 -8.67 25.90
C SER A 63 -10.44 -9.60 26.20
N GLN A 64 -10.34 -10.89 25.90
CA GLN A 64 -11.37 -11.93 26.12
C GLN A 64 -12.74 -11.65 25.46
N ILE A 65 -12.79 -10.88 24.40
CA ILE A 65 -14.01 -10.53 23.67
C ILE A 65 -14.26 -11.57 22.57
N GLY A 66 -14.34 -12.84 22.91
CA GLY A 66 -14.60 -13.92 21.96
C GLY A 66 -13.42 -14.87 21.73
N THR A 67 -13.59 -15.84 20.83
CA THR A 67 -12.50 -16.75 20.44
C THR A 67 -11.56 -16.05 19.48
N GLU A 68 -10.28 -16.42 19.51
CA GLU A 68 -9.26 -15.90 18.59
C GLU A 68 -9.70 -16.01 17.13
N LYS A 69 -10.31 -17.13 16.75
CA LYS A 69 -10.84 -17.36 15.41
C LYS A 69 -11.89 -16.31 15.01
N ASN A 70 -12.88 -16.09 15.87
CA ASN A 70 -13.95 -15.12 15.60
C ASN A 70 -13.42 -13.70 15.53
N ILE A 71 -12.43 -13.35 16.36
CA ILE A 71 -11.78 -12.04 16.33
C ILE A 71 -11.07 -11.83 14.99
N ARG A 72 -10.26 -12.80 14.54
CA ARG A 72 -9.56 -12.72 13.24
C ARG A 72 -10.53 -12.61 12.07
N GLU A 73 -11.58 -13.43 12.03
CA GLU A 73 -12.58 -13.39 10.98
C GLU A 73 -13.29 -12.02 10.94
N THR A 74 -13.64 -11.47 12.10
CA THR A 74 -14.26 -10.15 12.22
C THR A 74 -13.33 -9.05 11.72
N LEU A 75 -12.07 -9.04 12.16
CA LEU A 75 -11.08 -8.04 11.75
C LEU A 75 -10.82 -8.11 10.24
N PHE A 76 -10.75 -9.32 9.69
CA PHE A 76 -10.56 -9.50 8.26
C PHE A 76 -11.74 -8.98 7.45
N PHE A 77 -12.96 -9.27 7.90
CA PHE A 77 -14.18 -8.75 7.27
C PHE A 77 -14.26 -7.22 7.32
N GLN A 78 -13.95 -6.65 8.50
CA GLN A 78 -13.91 -5.19 8.67
C GLN A 78 -12.85 -4.54 7.78
N ALA A 79 -11.63 -5.11 7.73
CA ALA A 79 -10.57 -4.60 6.88
C ALA A 79 -10.96 -4.64 5.38
N LYS A 80 -11.61 -5.72 4.94
CA LYS A 80 -12.11 -5.85 3.56
C LYS A 80 -13.14 -4.79 3.24
N LYS A 81 -14.09 -4.56 4.14
CA LYS A 81 -15.10 -3.50 3.99
C LYS A 81 -14.46 -2.13 3.96
N SER A 82 -13.60 -1.83 4.95
CA SER A 82 -12.89 -0.54 5.04
C SER A 82 -12.05 -0.26 3.79
N LEU A 83 -11.36 -1.27 3.24
CA LEU A 83 -10.59 -1.09 2.02
C LEU A 83 -11.50 -0.78 0.82
N SER A 84 -12.64 -1.42 0.71
CA SER A 84 -13.61 -1.14 -0.37
C SER A 84 -14.21 0.26 -0.24
N ASP A 85 -14.61 0.65 0.96
CA ASP A 85 -15.16 1.98 1.23
C ASP A 85 -14.11 3.08 1.01
N PHE A 86 -12.87 2.83 1.40
CA PHE A 86 -11.73 3.74 1.18
C PHE A 86 -11.45 3.93 -0.32
N LEU A 87 -11.40 2.86 -1.11
CA LEU A 87 -11.23 2.97 -2.55
C LEU A 87 -12.38 3.73 -3.21
N ARG A 88 -13.61 3.50 -2.74
CA ARG A 88 -14.80 4.24 -3.21
C ARG A 88 -14.68 5.72 -2.91
N SER A 89 -14.31 6.11 -1.70
CA SER A 89 -14.17 7.51 -1.31
C SER A 89 -13.11 8.27 -2.13
N GLU A 90 -12.11 7.54 -2.65
CA GLU A 90 -11.05 8.09 -3.49
C GLU A 90 -11.34 7.99 -5.02
N GLY A 91 -12.56 7.53 -5.39
CA GLY A 91 -12.96 7.37 -6.78
C GLY A 91 -12.12 6.32 -7.52
N MET A 92 -11.78 5.22 -6.84
CA MET A 92 -10.99 4.11 -7.35
C MET A 92 -11.72 2.77 -7.17
N GLU A 93 -12.97 2.70 -7.62
CA GLU A 93 -13.80 1.49 -7.56
C GLU A 93 -13.54 0.51 -8.72
N ASP A 94 -12.44 0.66 -9.46
CA ASP A 94 -12.13 -0.20 -10.58
C ASP A 94 -11.88 -1.65 -10.12
N GLU A 95 -12.57 -2.59 -10.74
CA GLU A 95 -12.46 -4.03 -10.41
C GLU A 95 -11.08 -4.60 -10.77
N SER A 96 -10.36 -3.98 -11.70
CA SER A 96 -9.00 -4.38 -12.08
C SER A 96 -7.95 -4.07 -11.01
N ILE A 97 -8.25 -3.14 -10.07
CA ILE A 97 -7.36 -2.85 -8.94
C ILE A 97 -7.29 -4.06 -8.02
N LYS A 98 -6.09 -4.61 -7.87
CA LYS A 98 -5.86 -5.74 -6.98
C LYS A 98 -5.89 -5.30 -5.52
N LYS A 99 -6.82 -5.87 -4.75
CA LYS A 99 -7.00 -5.60 -3.31
C LYS A 99 -6.33 -6.71 -2.51
N LEU A 100 -5.41 -6.35 -1.61
CA LEU A 100 -4.68 -7.28 -0.76
C LEU A 100 -4.94 -6.96 0.71
N ILE A 101 -5.32 -7.99 1.47
CA ILE A 101 -5.45 -7.92 2.93
C ILE A 101 -4.70 -9.10 3.50
N CYS A 102 -3.85 -8.86 4.46
CA CYS A 102 -3.15 -9.89 5.21
C CYS A 102 -2.99 -9.48 6.68
N GLU A 103 -2.66 -10.44 7.53
CA GLU A 103 -2.31 -10.21 8.92
C GLU A 103 -0.81 -10.42 9.09
N GLY A 104 -0.18 -9.57 9.89
CA GLY A 104 1.24 -9.71 10.18
C GLY A 104 1.88 -8.44 10.72
N ILE A 105 3.19 -8.38 10.67
CA ILE A 105 3.95 -7.17 10.98
C ILE A 105 3.98 -6.30 9.70
N PRO A 106 3.42 -5.08 9.71
CA PRO A 106 3.14 -4.33 8.49
C PRO A 106 4.34 -4.22 7.52
N PHE A 107 5.51 -3.79 7.99
CA PHE A 107 6.67 -3.61 7.11
C PHE A 107 7.17 -4.92 6.49
N LEU A 108 7.06 -6.04 7.21
CA LEU A 108 7.46 -7.37 6.71
C LEU A 108 6.50 -7.86 5.63
N GLU A 109 5.19 -7.72 5.87
CA GLU A 109 4.18 -8.16 4.92
C GLU A 109 4.19 -7.30 3.65
N ILE A 110 4.42 -5.98 3.77
CA ILE A 110 4.58 -5.09 2.62
C ILE A 110 5.79 -5.52 1.77
N ASN A 111 6.95 -5.77 2.39
CA ASN A 111 8.14 -6.22 1.66
C ASN A 111 7.93 -7.59 1.00
N LYS A 112 7.36 -8.54 1.74
CA LYS A 112 7.04 -9.88 1.23
C LYS A 112 6.14 -9.81 0.00
N LYS A 113 5.05 -9.04 0.07
CA LYS A 113 4.11 -8.89 -1.04
C LYS A 113 4.70 -8.12 -2.21
N ALA A 114 5.51 -7.11 -1.96
CA ALA A 114 6.22 -6.38 -3.02
C ALA A 114 7.14 -7.30 -3.84
N VAL A 115 7.82 -8.24 -3.19
CA VAL A 115 8.66 -9.25 -3.85
C VAL A 115 7.81 -10.31 -4.55
N GLU A 116 6.80 -10.88 -3.85
CA GLU A 116 5.91 -11.93 -4.35
C GLU A 116 5.20 -11.53 -5.65
N TYR A 117 4.72 -10.30 -5.72
CA TYR A 117 4.02 -9.78 -6.91
C TYR A 117 4.94 -9.09 -7.92
N GLY A 118 6.24 -9.02 -7.65
CA GLY A 118 7.20 -8.41 -8.56
C GLY A 118 6.92 -6.94 -8.85
N VAL A 119 6.45 -6.17 -7.84
CA VAL A 119 6.18 -4.74 -8.04
C VAL A 119 7.48 -3.97 -8.24
N ASP A 120 7.40 -2.89 -9.01
CA ASP A 120 8.55 -2.04 -9.31
C ASP A 120 8.75 -0.94 -8.27
N MET A 121 7.68 -0.55 -7.55
CA MET A 121 7.72 0.47 -6.51
C MET A 121 6.63 0.26 -5.47
N VAL A 122 6.92 0.63 -4.23
CA VAL A 122 5.93 0.77 -3.15
C VAL A 122 5.63 2.24 -2.93
N ILE A 123 4.34 2.60 -2.80
CA ILE A 123 3.88 3.95 -2.52
C ILE A 123 3.15 3.93 -1.17
N MET A 124 3.48 4.84 -0.28
CA MET A 124 2.85 4.92 1.04
C MET A 124 2.86 6.33 1.58
N GLY A 125 1.99 6.62 2.55
CA GLY A 125 2.03 7.87 3.29
C GLY A 125 3.26 7.95 4.19
N ASN A 126 3.72 9.16 4.49
CA ASN A 126 4.84 9.37 5.41
C ASN A 126 4.47 9.13 6.89
N ARG A 127 3.18 9.20 7.22
CA ARG A 127 2.63 8.99 8.57
C ARG A 127 1.38 8.12 8.49
N GLY A 128 1.08 7.38 9.56
CA GLY A 128 -0.14 6.59 9.72
C GLY A 128 -1.08 7.19 10.77
N ASN A 129 -2.13 6.45 11.10
CA ASN A 129 -3.14 6.85 12.11
C ASN A 129 -2.61 6.92 13.54
N SER A 130 -1.46 6.30 13.85
CA SER A 130 -0.90 6.20 15.20
C SER A 130 0.15 7.27 15.54
N GLY A 131 0.37 8.25 14.65
CA GLY A 131 1.43 9.25 14.82
C GLY A 131 0.99 10.46 15.64
N ASP A 132 1.74 10.79 16.71
CA ASP A 132 1.65 12.09 17.35
C ASP A 132 1.89 13.20 16.31
N MET A 133 0.98 14.18 16.26
CA MET A 133 1.05 15.29 15.31
C MET A 133 2.33 16.16 15.44
N GLN A 134 3.13 15.95 16.48
CA GLN A 134 4.32 16.74 16.78
C GLN A 134 5.63 16.16 16.25
N THR A 135 5.64 14.95 15.70
CA THR A 135 6.86 14.38 15.15
C THR A 135 7.06 14.78 13.69
N ILE A 136 8.14 15.53 13.45
CA ILE A 136 8.67 15.88 12.11
C ILE A 136 9.11 14.62 11.33
N PHE A 137 9.12 13.46 11.98
CA PHE A 137 9.66 12.20 11.48
C PHE A 137 8.59 11.30 10.85
N PHE A 138 9.06 10.28 10.12
CA PHE A 138 8.22 9.25 9.54
C PHE A 138 7.48 8.43 10.60
N GLY A 139 6.29 7.91 10.28
CA GLY A 139 5.62 6.92 11.11
C GLY A 139 6.44 5.63 11.23
N SER A 140 6.21 4.87 12.31
CA SER A 140 7.01 3.67 12.63
C SER A 140 7.04 2.62 11.52
N THR A 141 5.94 2.42 10.82
CA THR A 141 5.88 1.50 9.66
C THR A 141 6.67 2.06 8.49
N THR A 142 6.52 3.35 8.19
CA THR A 142 7.21 4.01 7.08
C THR A 142 8.71 3.99 7.29
N GLU A 143 9.18 4.31 8.49
CA GLU A 143 10.62 4.26 8.82
C GLU A 143 11.21 2.86 8.58
N ARG A 144 10.52 1.81 9.05
CA ARG A 144 10.96 0.43 8.86
C ARG A 144 10.92 0.00 7.39
N VAL A 145 9.88 0.41 6.66
CA VAL A 145 9.79 0.16 5.22
C VAL A 145 10.98 0.80 4.50
N LEU A 146 11.26 2.08 4.74
CA LEU A 146 12.39 2.79 4.12
C LEU A 146 13.75 2.14 4.44
N ARG A 147 13.90 1.56 5.64
CA ARG A 147 15.15 0.92 6.07
C ARG A 147 15.36 -0.47 5.49
N PHE A 148 14.30 -1.26 5.34
CA PHE A 148 14.40 -2.69 5.05
C PHE A 148 13.78 -3.12 3.71
N MET A 149 13.19 -2.20 2.95
CA MET A 149 12.55 -2.54 1.68
C MET A 149 13.57 -2.89 0.60
N SER A 150 13.27 -3.93 -0.18
CA SER A 150 14.06 -4.35 -1.33
C SER A 150 13.64 -3.69 -2.65
N ARG A 151 12.62 -2.85 -2.63
CA ARG A 151 12.06 -2.14 -3.79
C ARG A 151 12.11 -0.62 -3.54
N PRO A 152 12.16 0.21 -4.59
CA PRO A 152 11.98 1.65 -4.46
C PRO A 152 10.72 2.01 -3.67
N VAL A 153 10.80 3.01 -2.80
CA VAL A 153 9.69 3.47 -1.98
C VAL A 153 9.43 4.94 -2.23
N LEU A 154 8.20 5.27 -2.59
CA LEU A 154 7.72 6.65 -2.66
C LEU A 154 6.92 6.99 -1.41
N CYS A 155 7.50 7.81 -0.53
CA CYS A 155 6.81 8.36 0.63
C CYS A 155 6.09 9.64 0.26
N VAL A 156 4.78 9.67 0.46
CA VAL A 156 3.93 10.82 0.14
C VAL A 156 3.60 11.59 1.43
N PRO A 157 4.04 12.84 1.56
CA PRO A 157 3.77 13.64 2.75
C PRO A 157 2.31 14.08 2.80
N ILE A 158 1.80 14.37 4.00
CA ILE A 158 0.54 15.10 4.18
C ILE A 158 0.75 16.53 3.67
N GLU A 159 -0.23 17.11 2.98
CA GLU A 159 -0.24 18.55 2.77
C GLU A 159 -0.47 19.22 4.11
N GLU A 160 0.54 19.95 4.59
CA GLU A 160 0.31 20.95 5.60
C GLU A 160 -0.40 22.11 4.89
N ASP A 161 -1.55 22.52 5.40
CA ASP A 161 -2.20 23.74 4.96
C ASP A 161 -1.16 24.86 5.06
N ARG A 162 -0.62 25.29 3.93
CA ARG A 162 0.22 26.50 3.89
C ARG A 162 -0.67 27.68 4.24
N LYS A 163 -0.64 28.05 5.52
CA LYS A 163 -1.21 29.32 5.97
C LYS A 163 -0.39 30.47 5.45
#